data_f763297a5e837a9257307f9c753de811
#
_entry.id   f763297a5e837a9257307f9c753de811
#
_cell.length_a   1.000
_cell.length_b   1.000
_cell.length_c   1.000
_cell.angle_alpha   90.00
_cell.angle_beta   90.00
_cell.angle_gamma   90.00
#
_symmetry.space_group_name_H-M   'P 1'
#
loop_
_entity.id
_entity.type
_entity.pdbx_description
1 polymer ?
#
loop_
_entity_poly.entity_id
_entity_poly.type
_entity_poly.pdbx_seq_one_letter_code
_entity_poly.pdbx_strand_id
1 'polypeptide(L)'
;MCLLLAVPFFAIRTATPATRATPASDAVPAAATPAPASLVPSPYHLRMFHTHTGERIDIIYRRGDTYLPDAVARLDDFLRDHRTGTVPQYDLRVFDLLTEIERKLGVPGAEIDVICGYRTPWSNTFLREHSAGVALHSLHMEAEAIDIRIPGVSITRLRDAALALHLGGVGYYPVSQFVHVDVGRVRQWSLQSSGK
;
A
#
# COMPACT_ATOMS: atom_id res chain seq x y z
N MET A 1 -74.82 12.35 -22.37
CA MET A 1 -75.97 12.19 -23.31
C MET A 1 -75.39 11.76 -24.66
N CYS A 2 -75.97 10.72 -25.24
CA CYS A 2 -75.71 10.01 -26.46
C CYS A 2 -74.66 8.89 -26.43
N LEU A 3 -75.16 7.85 -26.21
CA LEU A 3 -75.10 6.42 -26.54
C LEU A 3 -75.04 6.19 -28.04
N LEU A 4 -74.13 5.40 -28.57
CA LEU A 4 -74.25 4.68 -29.80
C LEU A 4 -73.48 3.33 -29.79
N LEU A 5 -74.26 2.28 -29.85
CA LEU A 5 -73.90 0.89 -30.00
C LEU A 5 -73.42 0.62 -31.42
N ALA A 6 -72.46 -0.26 -31.63
CA ALA A 6 -72.22 -0.93 -32.90
C ALA A 6 -71.80 -2.40 -32.68
N VAL A 7 -72.41 -3.26 -33.41
CA VAL A 7 -72.54 -4.70 -33.34
C VAL A 7 -71.36 -5.44 -34.01
N PRO A 8 -71.06 -6.70 -33.68
CA PRO A 8 -69.85 -7.38 -34.15
C PRO A 8 -70.02 -8.06 -35.50
N PHE A 9 -68.98 -8.03 -36.30
CA PHE A 9 -68.92 -8.80 -37.57
C PHE A 9 -68.09 -10.08 -37.31
N PHE A 10 -68.80 -11.22 -37.55
CA PHE A 10 -68.22 -12.56 -37.41
C PHE A 10 -67.57 -12.95 -38.75
N ALA A 11 -66.27 -13.14 -38.79
CA ALA A 11 -65.52 -13.63 -39.94
C ALA A 11 -64.98 -15.05 -39.66
N ILE A 12 -65.51 -16.00 -40.41
CA ILE A 12 -65.10 -17.41 -40.45
C ILE A 12 -63.74 -17.49 -41.14
N ARG A 13 -62.72 -17.99 -40.46
CA ARG A 13 -61.41 -18.32 -41.03
C ARG A 13 -61.24 -19.82 -41.17
N THR A 14 -61.01 -20.24 -42.43
CA THR A 14 -60.66 -21.59 -42.84
C THR A 14 -59.25 -21.95 -42.34
N ALA A 15 -59.15 -23.16 -41.80
CA ALA A 15 -57.87 -23.71 -41.31
C ALA A 15 -56.99 -24.22 -42.46
N THR A 16 -55.73 -23.80 -42.50
CA THR A 16 -54.69 -24.37 -43.35
C THR A 16 -53.78 -25.28 -42.47
N PRO A 17 -53.36 -26.46 -42.99
CA PRO A 17 -52.58 -27.39 -42.15
C PRO A 17 -51.12 -26.85 -41.88
N ALA A 18 -50.70 -26.92 -40.66
CA ALA A 18 -49.35 -26.53 -40.19
C ALA A 18 -48.32 -27.57 -40.65
N THR A 19 -47.32 -27.10 -41.38
CA THR A 19 -46.06 -27.81 -41.64
C THR A 19 -45.25 -27.87 -40.37
N ARG A 20 -44.90 -29.08 -39.94
CA ARG A 20 -44.11 -29.39 -38.75
C ARG A 20 -42.65 -28.95 -38.98
N ALA A 21 -42.25 -27.85 -38.37
CA ALA A 21 -40.85 -27.43 -38.32
C ALA A 21 -40.10 -28.26 -37.25
N THR A 22 -38.98 -28.82 -37.64
CA THR A 22 -37.99 -29.51 -36.79
C THR A 22 -37.37 -28.50 -35.81
N PRO A 23 -37.20 -28.80 -34.51
CA PRO A 23 -36.54 -27.89 -33.61
C PRO A 23 -35.04 -27.78 -33.96
N ALA A 24 -34.58 -26.57 -34.21
CA ALA A 24 -33.14 -26.24 -34.26
C ALA A 24 -32.53 -26.48 -32.88
N SER A 25 -31.44 -27.23 -32.90
CA SER A 25 -30.62 -27.48 -31.72
C SER A 25 -30.01 -26.15 -31.25
N ASP A 26 -30.46 -25.65 -30.09
CA ASP A 26 -29.85 -24.53 -29.42
C ASP A 26 -28.44 -24.95 -28.93
N ALA A 27 -27.42 -24.64 -29.72
CA ALA A 27 -26.05 -24.69 -29.30
C ALA A 27 -25.85 -23.60 -28.25
N VAL A 28 -25.78 -23.99 -26.96
CA VAL A 28 -25.37 -23.15 -25.85
C VAL A 28 -23.96 -22.67 -26.18
N PRO A 29 -23.68 -21.34 -26.23
CA PRO A 29 -22.33 -20.86 -26.43
C PRO A 29 -21.50 -21.31 -25.23
N ALA A 30 -20.43 -22.07 -25.49
CA ALA A 30 -19.46 -22.46 -24.48
C ALA A 30 -18.94 -21.19 -23.78
N ALA A 31 -19.19 -21.11 -22.48
CA ALA A 31 -18.64 -20.03 -21.65
C ALA A 31 -17.12 -19.99 -21.85
N ALA A 32 -16.63 -18.86 -22.38
CA ALA A 32 -15.19 -18.64 -22.52
C ALA A 32 -14.56 -18.76 -21.15
N THR A 33 -13.73 -19.78 -20.96
CA THR A 33 -12.88 -19.91 -19.76
C THR A 33 -12.07 -18.62 -19.65
N PRO A 34 -12.15 -17.88 -18.52
CA PRO A 34 -11.32 -16.69 -18.37
C PRO A 34 -9.86 -17.11 -18.48
N ALA A 35 -9.12 -16.43 -19.35
CA ALA A 35 -7.68 -16.65 -19.49
C ALA A 35 -7.04 -16.51 -18.12
N PRO A 36 -6.05 -17.35 -17.75
CA PRO A 36 -5.38 -17.25 -16.48
C PRO A 36 -4.82 -15.84 -16.34
N ALA A 37 -5.21 -15.15 -15.24
CA ALA A 37 -4.71 -13.83 -14.93
C ALA A 37 -3.18 -13.88 -15.04
N SER A 38 -2.63 -12.98 -15.83
CA SER A 38 -1.19 -12.90 -16.08
C SER A 38 -0.44 -12.91 -14.75
N LEU A 39 0.44 -13.89 -14.55
CA LEU A 39 1.31 -14.03 -13.38
C LEU A 39 2.44 -12.98 -13.37
N VAL A 40 2.19 -11.78 -13.91
CA VAL A 40 3.13 -10.68 -13.76
C VAL A 40 3.04 -10.25 -12.28
N PRO A 41 4.08 -10.46 -11.48
CA PRO A 41 4.09 -10.02 -10.09
C PRO A 41 3.75 -8.54 -10.04
N SER A 42 2.83 -8.17 -9.15
CA SER A 42 2.50 -6.76 -8.95
C SER A 42 3.78 -5.97 -8.67
N PRO A 43 4.02 -4.84 -9.33
CA PRO A 43 5.23 -4.08 -9.13
C PRO A 43 5.34 -3.64 -7.66
N TYR A 44 6.54 -3.62 -7.13
CA TYR A 44 6.82 -3.04 -5.84
C TYR A 44 6.79 -1.51 -5.98
N HIS A 45 5.84 -0.90 -5.34
CA HIS A 45 5.47 0.49 -5.52
C HIS A 45 5.36 1.17 -4.16
N LEU A 46 5.89 2.38 -4.02
CA LEU A 46 5.80 3.20 -2.82
C LEU A 46 5.28 4.59 -3.16
N ARG A 47 4.33 5.05 -2.35
CA ARG A 47 3.89 6.44 -2.30
C ARG A 47 4.21 6.99 -0.93
N MET A 48 4.98 8.06 -0.86
CA MET A 48 5.41 8.61 0.42
C MET A 48 5.31 10.14 0.45
N PHE A 49 5.03 10.67 1.63
CA PHE A 49 5.05 12.08 1.97
C PHE A 49 6.05 12.32 3.10
N HIS A 50 7.05 13.17 2.88
CA HIS A 50 8.04 13.49 3.90
C HIS A 50 7.55 14.68 4.74
N THR A 51 7.24 14.44 6.01
CA THR A 51 6.56 15.42 6.87
C THR A 51 7.40 16.65 7.22
N HIS A 52 8.73 16.58 7.11
CA HIS A 52 9.62 17.72 7.39
C HIS A 52 9.96 18.54 6.14
N THR A 53 10.08 17.90 4.95
CA THR A 53 10.42 18.63 3.72
C THR A 53 9.20 19.02 2.91
N GLY A 54 8.05 18.36 3.13
CA GLY A 54 6.82 18.54 2.35
C GLY A 54 6.86 17.86 0.98
N GLU A 55 7.91 17.13 0.67
CA GLU A 55 8.08 16.42 -0.60
C GLU A 55 7.20 15.18 -0.68
N ARG A 56 6.85 14.79 -1.91
CA ARG A 56 6.14 13.54 -2.21
C ARG A 56 6.89 12.76 -3.26
N ILE A 57 6.81 11.44 -3.14
CA ILE A 57 7.29 10.50 -4.15
C ILE A 57 6.23 9.45 -4.42
N ASP A 58 6.09 9.09 -5.70
CA ASP A 58 5.22 8.02 -6.18
C ASP A 58 6.03 7.25 -7.22
N ILE A 59 6.46 6.00 -6.87
CA ILE A 59 7.50 5.34 -7.64
C ILE A 59 7.44 3.82 -7.56
N ILE A 60 7.59 3.17 -8.71
CA ILE A 60 7.89 1.74 -8.79
C ILE A 60 9.41 1.59 -8.67
N TYR A 61 9.87 0.94 -7.60
CA TYR A 61 11.31 0.77 -7.35
C TYR A 61 11.84 -0.63 -7.67
N ARG A 62 10.92 -1.61 -7.83
CA ARG A 62 11.28 -3.02 -8.09
C ARG A 62 10.23 -3.70 -8.98
N ARG A 63 10.66 -4.54 -9.92
CA ARG A 63 9.82 -5.40 -10.77
C ARG A 63 10.30 -6.83 -10.67
N GLY A 64 9.47 -7.72 -10.14
CA GLY A 64 9.92 -9.08 -9.80
C GLY A 64 11.14 -9.03 -8.86
N ASP A 65 12.25 -9.60 -9.24
CA ASP A 65 13.51 -9.63 -8.45
C ASP A 65 14.49 -8.51 -8.84
N THR A 66 14.10 -7.62 -9.75
CA THR A 66 14.99 -6.57 -10.26
C THR A 66 14.63 -5.21 -9.66
N TYR A 67 15.54 -4.64 -8.88
CA TYR A 67 15.48 -3.25 -8.43
C TYR A 67 15.84 -2.32 -9.59
N LEU A 68 15.19 -1.15 -9.62
CA LEU A 68 15.39 -0.11 -10.63
C LEU A 68 16.36 0.95 -10.07
N PRO A 69 17.62 1.01 -10.53
CA PRO A 69 18.65 1.85 -9.89
C PRO A 69 18.26 3.33 -9.78
N ASP A 70 17.69 3.90 -10.84
CA ASP A 70 17.26 5.30 -10.84
C ASP A 70 16.13 5.57 -9.83
N ALA A 71 15.22 4.58 -9.64
CA ALA A 71 14.16 4.68 -8.67
C ALA A 71 14.70 4.57 -7.24
N VAL A 72 15.66 3.68 -7.00
CA VAL A 72 16.35 3.55 -5.71
C VAL A 72 17.09 4.84 -5.38
N ALA A 73 17.86 5.39 -6.30
CA ALA A 73 18.58 6.66 -6.07
C ALA A 73 17.62 7.83 -5.72
N ARG A 74 16.43 7.86 -6.31
CA ARG A 74 15.40 8.85 -5.96
C ARG A 74 14.80 8.61 -4.58
N LEU A 75 14.68 7.35 -4.14
CA LEU A 75 14.24 7.01 -2.77
C LEU A 75 15.32 7.41 -1.76
N ASP A 76 16.59 7.16 -2.05
CA ASP A 76 17.73 7.58 -1.22
C ASP A 76 17.73 9.10 -1.02
N ASP A 77 17.57 9.87 -2.10
CA ASP A 77 17.48 11.34 -2.04
C ASP A 77 16.23 11.81 -1.26
N PHE A 78 15.08 11.19 -1.48
CA PHE A 78 13.85 11.52 -0.77
C PHE A 78 13.97 11.29 0.75
N LEU A 79 14.68 10.24 1.17
CA LEU A 79 14.87 9.86 2.57
C LEU A 79 16.15 10.44 3.20
N ARG A 80 16.82 11.38 2.53
CA ARG A 80 18.01 12.07 3.04
C ARG A 80 17.80 12.70 4.40
N ASP A 81 18.87 12.98 5.10
CA ASP A 81 18.82 13.76 6.33
C ASP A 81 18.33 15.19 6.02
N HIS A 82 17.11 15.50 6.42
CA HIS A 82 16.47 16.79 6.13
C HIS A 82 17.15 18.00 6.79
N ARG A 83 18.05 17.79 7.76
CA ARG A 83 18.80 18.85 8.43
C ARG A 83 20.11 19.17 7.73
N THR A 84 20.78 18.14 7.22
CA THR A 84 22.11 18.28 6.61
C THR A 84 22.09 18.17 5.08
N GLY A 85 21.00 17.65 4.51
CA GLY A 85 20.92 17.34 3.08
C GLY A 85 21.71 16.11 2.66
N THR A 86 22.32 15.40 3.61
CA THR A 86 23.14 14.22 3.30
C THR A 86 22.27 13.07 2.79
N VAL A 87 22.58 12.59 1.59
CA VAL A 87 21.92 11.46 0.94
C VAL A 87 22.63 10.17 1.34
N PRO A 88 21.93 9.20 1.91
CA PRO A 88 22.50 7.88 2.23
C PRO A 88 22.43 6.95 1.02
N GLN A 89 22.89 5.73 1.22
CA GLN A 89 22.52 4.57 0.44
C GLN A 89 21.70 3.64 1.35
N TYR A 90 20.38 3.57 1.10
CA TYR A 90 19.49 2.75 1.92
C TYR A 90 19.67 1.25 1.65
N ASP A 91 19.55 0.46 2.72
CA ASP A 91 19.35 -0.97 2.55
C ASP A 91 18.01 -1.22 1.84
N LEU A 92 18.06 -1.92 0.69
CA LEU A 92 16.89 -2.17 -0.17
C LEU A 92 15.77 -2.91 0.55
N ARG A 93 16.12 -3.69 1.59
CA ARG A 93 15.15 -4.40 2.43
C ARG A 93 14.19 -3.46 3.16
N VAL A 94 14.60 -2.19 3.41
CA VAL A 94 13.71 -1.19 4.03
C VAL A 94 12.53 -0.89 3.11
N PHE A 95 12.76 -0.74 1.81
CA PHE A 95 11.70 -0.48 0.83
C PHE A 95 10.76 -1.68 0.71
N ASP A 96 11.32 -2.89 0.68
CA ASP A 96 10.53 -4.12 0.65
C ASP A 96 9.69 -4.28 1.93
N LEU A 97 10.26 -3.98 3.10
CA LEU A 97 9.56 -3.99 4.39
C LEU A 97 8.33 -3.06 4.37
N LEU A 98 8.46 -1.85 3.83
CA LEU A 98 7.34 -0.91 3.70
C LEU A 98 6.22 -1.49 2.83
N THR A 99 6.56 -2.05 1.68
CA THR A 99 5.59 -2.68 0.78
C THR A 99 4.90 -3.90 1.44
N GLU A 100 5.65 -4.71 2.19
CA GLU A 100 5.07 -5.86 2.90
C GLU A 100 4.14 -5.42 4.05
N ILE A 101 4.47 -4.32 4.74
CA ILE A 101 3.57 -3.72 5.75
C ILE A 101 2.26 -3.28 5.11
N GLU A 102 2.30 -2.57 3.98
CA GLU A 102 1.09 -2.16 3.25
C GLU A 102 0.24 -3.36 2.83
N ARG A 103 0.87 -4.42 2.31
CA ARG A 103 0.19 -5.67 1.93
C ARG A 103 -0.45 -6.34 3.13
N LYS A 104 0.26 -6.42 4.25
CA LYS A 104 -0.23 -7.01 5.49
C LYS A 104 -1.42 -6.24 6.07
N LEU A 105 -1.43 -4.94 5.89
CA LEU A 105 -2.54 -4.07 6.30
C LEU A 105 -3.75 -4.12 5.35
N GLY A 106 -3.57 -4.65 4.13
CA GLY A 106 -4.60 -4.63 3.08
C GLY A 106 -4.78 -3.27 2.41
N VAL A 107 -3.73 -2.42 2.42
CA VAL A 107 -3.73 -1.06 1.84
C VAL A 107 -2.57 -0.85 0.86
N PRO A 108 -2.36 -1.73 -0.13
CA PRO A 108 -1.24 -1.60 -1.06
C PRO A 108 -1.30 -0.26 -1.81
N GLY A 109 -0.16 0.45 -1.87
CA GLY A 109 -0.05 1.76 -2.50
C GLY A 109 -0.69 2.91 -1.72
N ALA A 110 -0.97 2.73 -0.42
CA ALA A 110 -1.35 3.84 0.45
C ALA A 110 -0.21 4.88 0.54
N GLU A 111 -0.54 6.14 0.80
CA GLU A 111 0.50 7.13 1.09
C GLU A 111 1.07 6.88 2.49
N ILE A 112 2.38 6.73 2.59
CA ILE A 112 3.12 6.60 3.84
C ILE A 112 3.69 7.96 4.23
N ASP A 113 3.29 8.49 5.38
CA ASP A 113 3.93 9.66 5.97
C ASP A 113 5.26 9.25 6.59
N VAL A 114 6.36 9.80 6.09
CA VAL A 114 7.71 9.63 6.65
C VAL A 114 7.95 10.69 7.70
N ILE A 115 8.10 10.25 8.95
CA ILE A 115 8.39 11.09 10.11
C ILE A 115 9.91 11.29 10.24
N CYS A 116 10.69 10.24 9.98
CA CYS A 116 12.14 10.31 9.96
C CYS A 116 12.70 9.24 9.02
N GLY A 117 13.53 9.65 8.08
CA GLY A 117 14.34 8.77 7.25
C GLY A 117 15.76 8.64 7.82
N TYR A 118 16.76 8.90 6.99
CA TYR A 118 18.17 8.89 7.38
C TYR A 118 18.50 10.00 8.37
N ARG A 119 19.44 9.71 9.26
CA ARG A 119 20.05 10.66 10.18
C ARG A 119 21.57 10.55 10.14
N THR A 120 22.25 11.66 9.86
CA THR A 120 23.70 11.73 10.09
C THR A 120 24.03 11.57 11.58
N PRO A 121 25.25 11.15 11.94
CA PRO A 121 25.70 11.14 13.35
C PRO A 121 25.47 12.47 14.05
N TRP A 122 25.66 13.59 13.34
CA TRP A 122 25.40 14.92 13.87
C TRP A 122 23.91 15.12 14.20
N SER A 123 23.01 14.81 13.25
CA SER A 123 21.56 14.91 13.48
C SER A 123 21.08 13.99 14.58
N ASN A 124 21.66 12.79 14.71
CA ASN A 124 21.32 11.88 15.79
C ASN A 124 21.76 12.42 17.17
N THR A 125 22.96 13.01 17.25
CA THR A 125 23.46 13.65 18.47
C THR A 125 22.57 14.84 18.85
N PHE A 126 22.29 15.72 17.90
CA PHE A 126 21.37 16.85 18.10
C PHE A 126 20.02 16.41 18.66
N LEU A 127 19.42 15.36 18.10
CA LEU A 127 18.14 14.84 18.59
C LEU A 127 18.25 14.25 20.01
N ARG A 128 19.35 13.59 20.35
CA ARG A 128 19.55 13.02 21.68
C ARG A 128 19.66 14.10 22.77
N GLU A 129 20.20 15.25 22.42
CA GLU A 129 20.31 16.39 23.33
C GLU A 129 18.98 17.10 23.57
N HIS A 130 18.03 17.02 22.59
CA HIS A 130 16.78 17.75 22.60
C HIS A 130 15.53 16.86 22.75
N SER A 131 15.69 15.55 22.77
CA SER A 131 14.56 14.60 22.80
C SER A 131 14.92 13.33 23.57
N ALA A 132 13.96 12.82 24.33
CA ALA A 132 14.13 11.52 25.00
C ALA A 132 13.93 10.35 24.01
N GLY A 133 14.56 9.21 24.31
CA GLY A 133 14.32 7.96 23.58
C GLY A 133 15.09 7.79 22.27
N VAL A 134 16.03 8.67 21.97
CA VAL A 134 16.91 8.54 20.80
C VAL A 134 18.13 7.68 21.15
N ALA A 135 18.29 6.55 20.45
CA ALA A 135 19.41 5.62 20.68
C ALA A 135 20.77 6.22 20.28
N LEU A 136 21.84 5.85 20.99
CA LEU A 136 23.21 6.22 20.62
C LEU A 136 23.62 5.58 19.30
N HIS A 137 23.35 4.28 19.17
CA HIS A 137 23.57 3.50 17.95
C HIS A 137 22.20 3.27 17.28
N SER A 138 21.83 4.17 16.39
CA SER A 138 20.53 4.16 15.72
C SER A 138 20.66 3.65 14.30
N LEU A 139 19.83 2.69 13.90
CA LEU A 139 19.81 2.19 12.52
C LEU A 139 19.36 3.25 11.49
N HIS A 140 18.81 4.38 11.92
CA HIS A 140 18.65 5.54 11.04
C HIS A 140 19.99 6.10 10.53
N MET A 141 21.09 5.93 11.29
CA MET A 141 22.43 6.35 10.85
C MET A 141 23.06 5.37 9.86
N GLU A 142 22.55 4.14 9.80
CA GLU A 142 23.01 3.10 8.89
C GLU A 142 22.11 3.00 7.65
N ALA A 143 21.09 3.88 7.52
CA ALA A 143 20.05 3.82 6.49
C ALA A 143 19.31 2.46 6.44
N GLU A 144 19.10 1.88 7.60
CA GLU A 144 18.41 0.59 7.81
C GLU A 144 17.07 0.74 8.54
N ALA A 145 16.63 1.97 8.82
CA ALA A 145 15.42 2.26 9.60
C ALA A 145 14.64 3.45 9.06
N ILE A 146 13.35 3.45 9.36
CA ILE A 146 12.43 4.55 9.02
C ILE A 146 11.32 4.66 10.07
N ASP A 147 10.91 5.89 10.40
CA ASP A 147 9.77 6.19 11.25
C ASP A 147 8.58 6.60 10.38
N ILE A 148 7.46 5.91 10.52
CA ILE A 148 6.31 6.05 9.62
C ILE A 148 4.97 6.11 10.35
N ARG A 149 3.99 6.68 9.66
CA ARG A 149 2.56 6.44 9.88
C ARG A 149 1.86 6.33 8.52
N ILE A 150 0.68 5.76 8.49
CA ILE A 150 -0.16 5.67 7.28
C ILE A 150 -1.49 6.36 7.59
N PRO A 151 -1.85 7.46 6.91
CA PRO A 151 -3.14 8.12 7.09
C PRO A 151 -4.31 7.14 6.99
N GLY A 152 -5.25 7.21 7.93
CA GLY A 152 -6.39 6.30 7.99
C GLY A 152 -6.11 4.92 8.63
N VAL A 153 -4.85 4.60 8.95
CA VAL A 153 -4.47 3.39 9.69
C VAL A 153 -4.03 3.78 11.10
N SER A 154 -4.63 3.17 12.14
CA SER A 154 -4.17 3.41 13.50
C SER A 154 -2.75 2.90 13.69
N ILE A 155 -1.93 3.62 14.46
CA ILE A 155 -0.54 3.23 14.73
C ILE A 155 -0.44 1.88 15.45
N THR A 156 -1.48 1.46 16.18
CA THR A 156 -1.57 0.12 16.77
C THR A 156 -1.67 -0.96 15.69
N ARG A 157 -2.55 -0.77 14.68
CA ARG A 157 -2.65 -1.70 13.54
C ARG A 157 -1.35 -1.73 12.73
N LEU A 158 -0.73 -0.56 12.52
CA LEU A 158 0.55 -0.45 11.82
C LEU A 158 1.66 -1.23 12.55
N ARG A 159 1.78 -1.03 13.88
CA ARG A 159 2.70 -1.79 14.74
C ARG A 159 2.46 -3.30 14.62
N ASP A 160 1.21 -3.74 14.76
CA ASP A 160 0.86 -5.15 14.78
C ASP A 160 1.16 -5.82 13.43
N ALA A 161 0.90 -5.11 12.32
CA ALA A 161 1.26 -5.58 10.98
C ALA A 161 2.78 -5.72 10.82
N ALA A 162 3.57 -4.72 11.26
CA ALA A 162 5.04 -4.77 11.21
C ALA A 162 5.60 -5.92 12.08
N LEU A 163 5.09 -6.08 13.30
CA LEU A 163 5.49 -7.19 14.20
C LEU A 163 5.20 -8.57 13.59
N ALA A 164 4.05 -8.73 12.95
CA ALA A 164 3.64 -10.01 12.34
C ALA A 164 4.50 -10.43 11.13
N LEU A 165 5.31 -9.53 10.57
CA LEU A 165 6.25 -9.85 9.48
C LEU A 165 7.55 -10.48 10.00
N HIS A 166 7.97 -10.20 11.22
CA HIS A 166 9.23 -10.69 11.81
C HIS A 166 10.49 -10.36 10.98
N LEU A 167 10.49 -9.22 10.26
CA LEU A 167 11.56 -8.82 9.34
C LEU A 167 12.62 -7.91 9.97
N GLY A 168 12.39 -7.40 11.20
CA GLY A 168 13.31 -6.52 11.88
C GLY A 168 12.78 -5.96 13.19
N GLY A 169 13.32 -4.82 13.63
CA GLY A 169 12.89 -4.13 14.85
C GLY A 169 11.63 -3.30 14.62
N VAL A 170 10.78 -3.24 15.65
CA VAL A 170 9.56 -2.43 15.66
C VAL A 170 9.48 -1.62 16.95
N GLY A 171 9.48 -0.30 16.82
CA GLY A 171 9.31 0.66 17.91
C GLY A 171 7.92 1.31 17.87
N TYR A 172 7.23 1.32 19.00
CA TYR A 172 5.90 1.90 19.10
C TYR A 172 5.94 3.21 19.89
N TYR A 173 5.53 4.31 19.26
CA TYR A 173 5.58 5.67 19.82
C TYR A 173 4.16 6.29 19.86
N PRO A 174 3.33 5.89 20.83
CA PRO A 174 1.93 6.28 20.89
C PRO A 174 1.70 7.78 21.10
N VAL A 175 2.60 8.47 21.80
CA VAL A 175 2.50 9.91 22.04
C VAL A 175 2.84 10.70 20.77
N SER A 176 3.92 10.30 20.09
CA SER A 176 4.39 10.93 18.85
C SER A 176 3.65 10.45 17.59
N GLN A 177 2.75 9.47 17.76
CA GLN A 177 1.88 8.94 16.70
C GLN A 177 2.64 8.41 15.49
N PHE A 178 3.69 7.60 15.70
CA PHE A 178 4.40 6.88 14.65
C PHE A 178 4.87 5.49 15.09
N VAL A 179 5.28 4.70 14.13
CA VAL A 179 5.93 3.40 14.33
C VAL A 179 7.31 3.46 13.67
N HIS A 180 8.34 3.10 14.43
CA HIS A 180 9.66 2.82 13.89
C HIS A 180 9.71 1.41 13.32
N VAL A 181 10.29 1.25 12.15
CA VAL A 181 10.57 -0.06 11.56
C VAL A 181 12.00 -0.08 11.03
N ASP A 182 12.67 -1.23 11.19
CA ASP A 182 14.04 -1.42 10.69
C ASP A 182 14.27 -2.86 10.20
N VAL A 183 15.38 -3.09 9.52
CA VAL A 183 15.78 -4.38 8.94
C VAL A 183 16.91 -5.06 9.74
N GLY A 184 17.15 -4.62 10.97
CA GLY A 184 18.09 -5.24 11.89
C GLY A 184 17.51 -6.48 12.59
N ARG A 185 18.04 -6.79 13.79
CA ARG A 185 17.53 -7.91 14.59
C ARG A 185 16.04 -7.76 14.89
N VAL A 186 15.27 -8.85 14.84
CA VAL A 186 13.89 -8.87 15.32
C VAL A 186 13.85 -8.52 16.81
N ARG A 187 13.21 -7.42 17.14
CA ARG A 187 12.99 -6.91 18.49
C ARG A 187 11.81 -5.94 18.51
N GLN A 188 11.29 -5.67 19.71
CA GLN A 188 10.23 -4.67 19.87
C GLN A 188 10.46 -3.83 21.12
N TRP A 189 9.99 -2.59 21.09
CA TRP A 189 9.94 -1.68 22.23
C TRP A 189 8.80 -0.68 22.10
N SER A 190 8.48 -0.04 23.22
CA SER A 190 7.50 1.05 23.23
C SER A 190 8.07 2.19 24.06
N LEU A 191 7.96 3.42 23.55
CA LEU A 191 8.23 4.62 24.30
C LEU A 191 6.91 5.27 24.70
N GLN A 192 6.47 4.97 25.91
CA GLN A 192 5.40 5.73 26.55
C GLN A 192 6.05 6.93 27.24
N SER A 193 5.44 8.11 27.16
CA SER A 193 5.88 9.24 27.96
C SER A 193 5.89 8.79 29.43
N SER A 194 7.08 8.74 30.03
CA SER A 194 7.16 8.68 31.49
C SER A 194 6.44 9.93 31.99
N GLY A 195 5.26 9.73 32.58
CA GLY A 195 4.57 10.81 33.29
C GLY A 195 5.57 11.46 34.28
N LYS A 196 5.73 12.78 34.15
CA LYS A 196 6.35 13.58 35.21
C LYS A 196 5.40 13.65 36.39
#